data_060e63a82810f180bc2bbab58c789bb1
#
_entry.id   060e63a82810f180bc2bbab58c789bb1
#
_cell.length_a   1.000
_cell.length_b   1.000
_cell.length_c   1.000
_cell.angle_alpha   90.00
_cell.angle_beta   90.00
_cell.angle_gamma   90.00
#
_symmetry.space_group_name_H-M   'P 1'
#
loop_
_entity.id
_entity.type
_entity.pdbx_description
1 polymer ?
#
loop_
_entity_poly.entity_id
_entity_poly.type
_entity_poly.pdbx_seq_one_letter_code
_entity_poly.pdbx_strand_id
1 'polypeptide(L)'
;SFANGGQVSPCHAEPWANPAVVPKVLKWLGREDAPLLFRWDRWDPALWAWGLRFLANCTSARAAVNTERTLRVALYSRLCLQQLRAETGIEYDHKTKGILHVYRDAGEFDHACAAAELMRRHGLERLAKTTADCVAIEPALGAVAHQLAGGIFTPDDESGDAHKFTTALAALAVAKGVEFRWNVPVLGLVRDRGRIAGLATAAGIVTGDAYVLAAGCDSPLLARPLGLRLPVVPAKGYSITVPVAGHAGAPSVSITDDEHKMVYSRLGDRLRAAGTAEMAGHDRSIPPKRIAMILDHARRLFPDGGDFSRAEPWAGLRPVTPDSVPLLGATPLANLWLNTGHGTLGWTMACGSGRIVAALVSGRRPEIDLGGLGLRR
;
A
#
# COMPACT_ATOMS: atom_id res chain seq x y z
N SER A 1 5.66 7.41 4.03
CA SER A 1 4.27 7.50 4.50
C SER A 1 4.28 7.72 6.01
N PHE A 2 3.65 8.80 6.47
CA PHE A 2 3.63 9.12 7.92
C PHE A 2 2.62 8.23 8.66
N ALA A 3 1.41 8.07 8.14
CA ALA A 3 0.33 7.40 8.85
C ALA A 3 -0.50 6.46 7.94
N ASN A 4 0.16 5.51 7.30
CA ASN A 4 -0.50 4.42 6.59
C ASN A 4 -1.15 3.41 7.54
N GLY A 5 -1.83 2.38 7.01
CA GLY A 5 -2.53 1.37 7.80
C GLY A 5 -1.65 0.45 8.65
N GLY A 6 -0.32 0.54 8.51
CA GLY A 6 0.63 -0.23 9.32
C GLY A 6 0.75 -1.71 8.98
N GLN A 7 0.08 -2.21 7.94
CA GLN A 7 0.09 -3.63 7.58
C GLN A 7 1.24 -3.97 6.62
N VAL A 8 1.93 -5.07 6.89
CA VAL A 8 2.80 -5.80 5.96
C VAL A 8 1.99 -7.02 5.50
N SER A 9 1.29 -6.85 4.41
CA SER A 9 0.11 -7.64 4.05
C SER A 9 0.15 -8.23 2.64
N PRO A 10 0.97 -9.28 2.37
CA PRO A 10 0.85 -10.08 1.17
C PRO A 10 -0.59 -10.56 0.89
N CYS A 11 -1.42 -10.72 1.91
CA CYS A 11 -2.82 -11.09 1.78
C CYS A 11 -3.68 -10.09 0.96
N HIS A 12 -3.24 -8.84 0.79
CA HIS A 12 -3.88 -7.84 -0.04
C HIS A 12 -3.34 -7.78 -1.49
N ALA A 13 -2.67 -8.84 -1.97
CA ALA A 13 -2.08 -8.88 -3.30
C ALA A 13 -3.11 -8.92 -4.45
N GLU A 14 -4.39 -9.16 -4.16
CA GLU A 14 -5.45 -9.07 -5.18
C GLU A 14 -5.54 -7.64 -5.74
N PRO A 15 -5.50 -7.47 -7.09
CA PRO A 15 -5.56 -6.16 -7.70
C PRO A 15 -6.94 -5.52 -7.53
N TRP A 16 -6.98 -4.20 -7.48
CA TRP A 16 -8.23 -3.45 -7.53
C TRP A 16 -8.99 -3.70 -8.83
N ALA A 17 -8.27 -3.88 -9.95
CA ALA A 17 -8.84 -4.22 -11.23
C ALA A 17 -9.20 -5.71 -11.28
N ASN A 18 -10.40 -6.04 -10.84
CA ASN A 18 -11.00 -7.38 -10.93
C ASN A 18 -12.46 -7.29 -11.42
N PRO A 19 -13.08 -8.38 -11.88
CA PRO A 19 -14.45 -8.35 -12.41
C PRO A 19 -15.48 -7.83 -11.42
N ALA A 20 -15.33 -8.10 -10.12
CA ALA A 20 -16.29 -7.71 -9.09
C ALA A 20 -16.30 -6.20 -8.79
N VAL A 21 -15.25 -5.46 -9.21
CA VAL A 21 -15.17 -4.02 -8.93
C VAL A 21 -16.06 -3.18 -9.86
N VAL A 22 -16.29 -3.63 -11.09
CA VAL A 22 -17.03 -2.85 -12.10
C VAL A 22 -18.45 -2.49 -11.64
N PRO A 23 -19.30 -3.44 -11.18
CA PRO A 23 -20.64 -3.09 -10.66
C PRO A 23 -20.55 -2.28 -9.36
N LYS A 24 -19.53 -2.51 -8.52
CA LYS A 24 -19.33 -1.73 -7.29
C LYS A 24 -19.00 -0.26 -7.60
N VAL A 25 -18.11 0.01 -8.58
CA VAL A 25 -17.79 1.38 -9.03
C VAL A 25 -19.03 2.10 -9.55
N LEU A 26 -19.86 1.45 -10.35
CA LEU A 26 -21.12 2.04 -10.83
C LEU A 26 -22.07 2.40 -9.67
N LYS A 27 -22.17 1.54 -8.65
CA LYS A 27 -22.98 1.80 -7.44
C LYS A 27 -22.43 2.96 -6.60
N TRP A 28 -21.11 3.19 -6.63
CA TRP A 28 -20.44 4.24 -5.83
C TRP A 28 -20.34 5.59 -6.55
N LEU A 29 -20.65 5.63 -7.84
CA LEU A 29 -20.62 6.87 -8.63
C LEU A 29 -21.51 7.96 -8.01
N GLY A 30 -20.90 9.14 -7.74
CA GLY A 30 -21.61 10.29 -7.16
C GLY A 30 -21.88 10.21 -5.65
N ARG A 31 -21.48 9.15 -4.95
CA ARG A 31 -21.67 9.00 -3.50
C ARG A 31 -20.45 9.49 -2.75
N GLU A 32 -20.62 10.54 -1.93
CA GLU A 32 -19.56 11.10 -1.07
C GLU A 32 -19.10 10.16 0.05
N ASP A 33 -19.96 9.23 0.48
CA ASP A 33 -19.70 8.23 1.51
C ASP A 33 -19.08 6.92 0.99
N ALA A 34 -18.89 6.81 -0.33
CA ALA A 34 -18.35 5.59 -0.93
C ALA A 34 -16.90 5.31 -0.50
N PRO A 35 -16.50 4.03 -0.35
CA PRO A 35 -15.10 3.65 -0.10
C PRO A 35 -14.14 4.11 -1.19
N LEU A 36 -14.59 4.19 -2.45
CA LEU A 36 -13.88 4.76 -3.58
C LEU A 36 -14.69 5.92 -4.18
N LEU A 37 -14.11 7.11 -4.16
CA LEU A 37 -14.70 8.34 -4.68
C LEU A 37 -13.92 8.85 -5.88
N PHE A 38 -14.63 9.18 -6.96
CA PHE A 38 -14.09 9.86 -8.13
C PHE A 38 -14.54 11.32 -8.16
N ARG A 39 -13.59 12.24 -8.32
CA ARG A 39 -13.87 13.67 -8.53
C ARG A 39 -13.97 13.97 -10.02
N TRP A 40 -15.19 14.00 -10.54
CA TRP A 40 -15.49 14.23 -11.96
C TRP A 40 -15.36 15.69 -12.40
N ASP A 41 -15.33 16.60 -11.45
CA ASP A 41 -15.18 18.05 -11.65
C ASP A 41 -13.79 18.41 -12.18
N ARG A 42 -12.85 17.46 -12.21
CA ARG A 42 -11.48 17.65 -12.69
C ARG A 42 -11.27 16.90 -14.02
N TRP A 43 -11.05 17.67 -15.10
CA TRP A 43 -10.61 17.10 -16.37
C TRP A 43 -9.12 16.74 -16.29
N ASP A 44 -8.81 15.45 -16.24
CA ASP A 44 -7.43 14.91 -16.24
C ASP A 44 -7.32 13.78 -17.30
N PRO A 45 -6.75 14.07 -18.49
CA PRO A 45 -6.55 13.06 -19.52
C PRO A 45 -5.72 11.85 -19.08
N ALA A 46 -4.78 12.03 -18.14
CA ALA A 46 -3.98 10.94 -17.61
C ALA A 46 -4.82 9.99 -16.75
N LEU A 47 -5.73 10.54 -15.95
CA LEU A 47 -6.68 9.74 -15.16
C LEU A 47 -7.65 8.97 -16.07
N TRP A 48 -8.16 9.57 -17.14
CA TRP A 48 -9.03 8.89 -18.10
C TRP A 48 -8.30 7.76 -18.83
N ALA A 49 -7.08 8.00 -19.31
CA ALA A 49 -6.26 6.96 -19.94
C ALA A 49 -5.91 5.82 -18.97
N TRP A 50 -5.68 6.16 -17.69
CA TRP A 50 -5.50 5.18 -16.64
C TRP A 50 -6.78 4.37 -16.39
N GLY A 51 -7.94 5.02 -16.35
CA GLY A 51 -9.25 4.39 -16.17
C GLY A 51 -9.57 3.37 -17.25
N LEU A 52 -9.32 3.70 -18.53
CA LEU A 52 -9.48 2.76 -19.63
C LEU A 52 -8.59 1.52 -19.49
N ARG A 53 -7.34 1.71 -19.08
CA ARG A 53 -6.42 0.59 -18.80
C ARG A 53 -6.85 -0.22 -17.57
N PHE A 54 -7.39 0.44 -16.55
CA PHE A 54 -7.95 -0.22 -15.38
C PHE A 54 -9.11 -1.12 -15.77
N LEU A 55 -10.08 -0.61 -16.54
CA LEU A 55 -11.20 -1.41 -17.05
C LEU A 55 -10.73 -2.59 -17.92
N ALA A 56 -9.72 -2.39 -18.77
CA ALA A 56 -9.13 -3.46 -19.55
C ALA A 56 -8.48 -4.56 -18.70
N ASN A 57 -8.08 -4.25 -17.47
CA ASN A 57 -7.54 -5.22 -16.50
C ASN A 57 -8.63 -5.91 -15.65
N CYS A 58 -9.89 -5.46 -15.69
CA CYS A 58 -11.00 -6.05 -14.92
C CYS A 58 -11.50 -7.38 -15.51
N THR A 59 -10.61 -8.32 -15.82
CA THR A 59 -10.92 -9.68 -16.24
C THR A 59 -10.31 -10.69 -15.25
N SER A 60 -10.95 -11.85 -15.10
CA SER A 60 -10.46 -12.90 -14.17
C SER A 60 -9.05 -13.35 -14.50
N ALA A 61 -8.72 -13.52 -15.78
CA ALA A 61 -7.39 -13.95 -16.22
C ALA A 61 -6.31 -12.91 -15.87
N ARG A 62 -6.57 -11.61 -16.12
CA ARG A 62 -5.62 -10.54 -15.77
C ARG A 62 -5.52 -10.35 -14.27
N ALA A 63 -6.63 -10.42 -13.55
CA ALA A 63 -6.63 -10.35 -12.09
C ALA A 63 -5.75 -11.46 -11.49
N ALA A 64 -5.89 -12.71 -11.95
CA ALA A 64 -5.07 -13.82 -11.47
C ALA A 64 -3.57 -13.60 -11.72
N VAL A 65 -3.18 -13.22 -12.95
CA VAL A 65 -1.78 -12.94 -13.30
C VAL A 65 -1.21 -11.78 -12.49
N ASN A 66 -1.99 -10.71 -12.28
CA ASN A 66 -1.54 -9.55 -11.53
C ASN A 66 -1.48 -9.85 -10.01
N THR A 67 -2.37 -10.70 -9.48
CA THR A 67 -2.26 -11.23 -8.11
C THR A 67 -0.94 -11.99 -7.93
N GLU A 68 -0.59 -12.90 -8.83
CA GLU A 68 0.66 -13.65 -8.77
C GLU A 68 1.88 -12.73 -8.78
N ARG A 69 1.92 -11.75 -9.70
CA ARG A 69 3.04 -10.78 -9.79
C ARG A 69 3.20 -9.95 -8.52
N THR A 70 2.10 -9.44 -7.99
CA THR A 70 2.09 -8.63 -6.77
C THR A 70 2.47 -9.46 -5.55
N LEU A 71 1.90 -10.67 -5.45
CA LEU A 71 2.15 -11.59 -4.34
C LEU A 71 3.63 -12.03 -4.30
N ARG A 72 4.24 -12.33 -5.45
CA ARG A 72 5.65 -12.68 -5.57
C ARG A 72 6.57 -11.62 -4.98
N VAL A 73 6.33 -10.34 -5.31
CA VAL A 73 7.10 -9.23 -4.73
C VAL A 73 6.80 -9.05 -3.24
N ALA A 74 5.53 -9.17 -2.84
CA ALA A 74 5.10 -8.97 -1.46
C ALA A 74 5.68 -10.03 -0.51
N LEU A 75 5.64 -11.32 -0.90
CA LEU A 75 6.24 -12.42 -0.14
C LEU A 75 7.76 -12.26 -0.02
N TYR A 76 8.44 -11.98 -1.12
CA TYR A 76 9.87 -11.70 -1.10
C TYR A 76 10.22 -10.51 -0.21
N SER A 77 9.43 -9.44 -0.27
CA SER A 77 9.64 -8.25 0.53
C SER A 77 9.44 -8.49 2.02
N ARG A 78 8.45 -9.33 2.40
CA ARG A 78 8.24 -9.74 3.80
C ARG A 78 9.48 -10.46 4.33
N LEU A 79 10.03 -11.40 3.56
CA LEU A 79 11.29 -12.08 3.91
C LEU A 79 12.46 -11.10 4.06
N CYS A 80 12.62 -10.16 3.11
CA CYS A 80 13.65 -9.13 3.20
C CYS A 80 13.50 -8.24 4.45
N LEU A 81 12.26 -7.88 4.82
CA LEU A 81 11.98 -7.11 6.03
C LEU A 81 12.36 -7.88 7.29
N GLN A 82 12.00 -9.18 7.36
CA GLN A 82 12.33 -10.06 8.49
C GLN A 82 13.84 -10.22 8.64
N GLN A 83 14.56 -10.43 7.53
CA GLN A 83 16.02 -10.50 7.51
C GLN A 83 16.65 -9.19 8.00
N LEU A 84 16.22 -8.05 7.44
CA LEU A 84 16.72 -6.74 7.85
C LEU A 84 16.49 -6.48 9.35
N ARG A 85 15.31 -6.83 9.88
CA ARG A 85 15.00 -6.72 11.29
C ARG A 85 15.92 -7.60 12.15
N ALA A 86 16.16 -8.84 11.75
CA ALA A 86 17.04 -9.76 12.46
C ALA A 86 18.51 -9.28 12.45
N GLU A 87 18.98 -8.73 11.32
CA GLU A 87 20.35 -8.25 11.17
C GLU A 87 20.63 -6.93 11.90
N THR A 88 19.63 -6.06 12.02
CA THR A 88 19.84 -4.68 12.48
C THR A 88 19.19 -4.36 13.83
N GLY A 89 18.29 -5.21 14.32
CA GLY A 89 17.50 -4.93 15.52
C GLY A 89 16.57 -3.71 15.37
N ILE A 90 16.22 -3.30 14.13
CA ILE A 90 15.40 -2.11 13.87
C ILE A 90 14.01 -2.23 14.51
N GLU A 91 13.66 -1.25 15.33
CA GLU A 91 12.40 -1.20 16.06
C GLU A 91 11.37 -0.27 15.40
N TYR A 92 10.12 -0.77 15.23
CA TYR A 92 9.05 -0.02 14.56
C TYR A 92 7.64 -0.44 15.01
N ASP A 93 7.48 -0.75 16.31
CA ASP A 93 6.22 -1.25 16.90
C ASP A 93 5.67 -2.48 16.15
N HIS A 94 6.55 -3.34 15.64
CA HIS A 94 6.13 -4.48 14.82
C HIS A 94 5.40 -5.54 15.63
N LYS A 95 4.46 -6.22 14.98
CA LYS A 95 3.76 -7.38 15.51
C LYS A 95 3.68 -8.47 14.45
N THR A 96 4.02 -9.69 14.85
CA THR A 96 3.97 -10.92 14.04
C THR A 96 2.77 -11.78 14.44
N LYS A 97 1.59 -11.17 14.56
CA LYS A 97 0.37 -11.82 15.02
C LYS A 97 -0.63 -12.13 13.90
N GLY A 98 -0.17 -12.00 12.66
CA GLY A 98 -1.04 -12.16 11.50
C GLY A 98 -1.95 -10.97 11.21
N ILE A 99 -2.76 -11.14 10.18
CA ILE A 99 -3.84 -10.22 9.80
C ILE A 99 -5.13 -11.02 9.68
N LEU A 100 -6.20 -10.51 10.28
CA LEU A 100 -7.53 -11.11 10.21
C LEU A 100 -8.46 -10.20 9.39
N HIS A 101 -8.93 -10.69 8.24
CA HIS A 101 -10.00 -10.10 7.46
C HIS A 101 -11.33 -10.52 8.01
N VAL A 102 -12.26 -9.61 8.24
CA VAL A 102 -13.61 -9.89 8.73
C VAL A 102 -14.66 -9.54 7.69
N TYR A 103 -15.69 -10.37 7.60
CA TYR A 103 -16.79 -10.28 6.65
C TYR A 103 -18.11 -10.31 7.38
N ARG A 104 -19.10 -9.50 6.95
CA ARG A 104 -20.46 -9.50 7.47
C ARG A 104 -21.43 -10.18 6.51
N ASP A 105 -21.18 -10.07 5.20
CA ASP A 105 -21.97 -10.75 4.17
C ASP A 105 -21.39 -12.14 3.87
N ALA A 106 -22.26 -13.17 3.89
CA ALA A 106 -21.85 -14.55 3.67
C ALA A 106 -21.34 -14.78 2.24
N GLY A 107 -21.93 -14.12 1.25
CA GLY A 107 -21.50 -14.24 -0.16
C GLY A 107 -20.13 -13.62 -0.40
N GLU A 108 -19.83 -12.47 0.24
CA GLU A 108 -18.49 -11.87 0.20
C GLU A 108 -17.47 -12.76 0.93
N PHE A 109 -17.87 -13.43 2.02
CA PHE A 109 -17.00 -14.38 2.72
C PHE A 109 -16.69 -15.62 1.86
N ASP A 110 -17.69 -16.20 1.19
CA ASP A 110 -17.49 -17.33 0.27
C ASP A 110 -16.56 -16.96 -0.89
N HIS A 111 -16.74 -15.76 -1.44
CA HIS A 111 -15.84 -15.23 -2.47
C HIS A 111 -14.40 -15.06 -1.97
N ALA A 112 -14.23 -14.57 -0.75
CA ALA A 112 -12.93 -14.42 -0.11
C ALA A 112 -12.25 -15.79 0.15
N CYS A 113 -13.02 -16.83 0.48
CA CYS A 113 -12.51 -18.21 0.61
C CYS A 113 -11.92 -18.72 -0.72
N ALA A 114 -12.61 -18.47 -1.84
CA ALA A 114 -12.09 -18.84 -3.16
C ALA A 114 -10.80 -18.07 -3.53
N ALA A 115 -10.75 -16.77 -3.24
CA ALA A 115 -9.55 -15.96 -3.45
C ALA A 115 -8.38 -16.42 -2.54
N ALA A 116 -8.67 -16.82 -1.30
CA ALA A 116 -7.68 -17.37 -0.37
C ALA A 116 -7.04 -18.64 -0.91
N GLU A 117 -7.81 -19.52 -1.54
CA GLU A 117 -7.30 -20.75 -2.14
C GLU A 117 -6.34 -20.46 -3.30
N LEU A 118 -6.62 -19.47 -4.14
CA LEU A 118 -5.69 -19.03 -5.18
C LEU A 118 -4.34 -18.61 -4.57
N MET A 119 -4.37 -17.77 -3.54
CA MET A 119 -3.14 -17.28 -2.88
C MET A 119 -2.36 -18.40 -2.18
N ARG A 120 -3.03 -19.40 -1.62
CA ARG A 120 -2.38 -20.58 -1.03
C ARG A 120 -1.56 -21.38 -2.04
N ARG A 121 -2.02 -21.51 -3.28
CA ARG A 121 -1.26 -22.15 -4.37
C ARG A 121 0.04 -21.42 -4.71
N HIS A 122 0.12 -20.13 -4.38
CA HIS A 122 1.32 -19.29 -4.54
C HIS A 122 2.11 -19.11 -3.23
N GLY A 123 1.86 -19.95 -2.21
CA GLY A 123 2.65 -20.00 -0.98
C GLY A 123 2.25 -19.04 0.12
N LEU A 124 1.07 -18.39 0.04
CA LEU A 124 0.53 -17.59 1.14
C LEU A 124 -0.54 -18.39 1.89
N GLU A 125 -0.27 -18.77 3.14
CA GLU A 125 -1.27 -19.41 3.98
C GLU A 125 -2.38 -18.42 4.34
N ARG A 126 -3.62 -18.78 3.97
CA ARG A 126 -4.84 -18.04 4.31
C ARG A 126 -5.91 -19.01 4.78
N LEU A 127 -6.39 -18.82 6.00
CA LEU A 127 -7.24 -19.79 6.72
C LEU A 127 -8.63 -19.18 6.91
N ALA A 128 -9.65 -19.86 6.37
CA ALA A 128 -11.04 -19.51 6.68
C ALA A 128 -11.33 -19.79 8.16
N LYS A 129 -12.01 -18.86 8.81
CA LYS A 129 -12.33 -18.89 10.24
C LYS A 129 -13.82 -18.63 10.45
N THR A 130 -14.41 -19.39 11.37
CA THR A 130 -15.76 -19.10 11.86
C THR A 130 -15.77 -17.82 12.68
N THR A 131 -16.94 -17.25 12.96
CA THR A 131 -17.07 -16.10 13.86
C THR A 131 -16.46 -16.36 15.24
N ALA A 132 -16.67 -17.57 15.79
CA ALA A 132 -16.09 -17.97 17.08
C ALA A 132 -14.55 -17.97 17.03
N ASP A 133 -13.96 -18.51 15.95
CA ASP A 133 -12.52 -18.49 15.75
C ASP A 133 -11.99 -17.06 15.62
N CYS A 134 -12.71 -16.17 14.92
CA CYS A 134 -12.32 -14.77 14.77
C CYS A 134 -12.25 -14.08 16.15
N VAL A 135 -13.23 -14.32 17.02
CA VAL A 135 -13.22 -13.77 18.40
C VAL A 135 -12.13 -14.43 19.25
N ALA A 136 -11.83 -15.71 19.06
CA ALA A 136 -10.72 -16.38 19.76
C ALA A 136 -9.35 -15.79 19.34
N ILE A 137 -9.16 -15.45 18.05
CA ILE A 137 -7.96 -14.82 17.52
C ILE A 137 -7.83 -13.36 18.02
N GLU A 138 -8.96 -12.60 17.97
CA GLU A 138 -9.02 -11.21 18.39
C GLU A 138 -10.25 -10.97 19.28
N PRO A 139 -10.10 -11.04 20.61
CA PRO A 139 -11.22 -10.88 21.56
C PRO A 139 -11.93 -9.51 21.46
N ALA A 140 -11.27 -8.47 21.00
CA ALA A 140 -11.89 -7.15 20.80
C ALA A 140 -13.04 -7.16 19.77
N LEU A 141 -13.15 -8.20 18.94
CA LEU A 141 -14.27 -8.40 18.01
C LEU A 141 -15.54 -8.95 18.70
N GLY A 142 -15.48 -9.34 19.98
CA GLY A 142 -16.60 -9.91 20.72
C GLY A 142 -17.85 -9.01 20.71
N ALA A 143 -17.67 -7.70 20.80
CA ALA A 143 -18.77 -6.73 20.78
C ALA A 143 -19.60 -6.76 19.47
N VAL A 144 -18.98 -7.15 18.36
CA VAL A 144 -19.58 -7.16 17.01
C VAL A 144 -19.71 -8.58 16.41
N ALA A 145 -19.41 -9.61 17.18
CA ALA A 145 -19.43 -11.00 16.74
C ALA A 145 -20.75 -11.40 16.04
N HIS A 146 -21.89 -10.91 16.57
CA HIS A 146 -23.23 -11.16 16.01
C HIS A 146 -23.46 -10.58 14.61
N GLN A 147 -22.55 -9.70 14.12
CA GLN A 147 -22.60 -9.09 12.79
C GLN A 147 -21.67 -9.80 11.80
N LEU A 148 -20.82 -10.74 12.26
CA LEU A 148 -19.81 -11.37 11.42
C LEU A 148 -20.32 -12.68 10.83
N ALA A 149 -20.12 -12.89 9.53
CA ALA A 149 -20.31 -14.15 8.83
C ALA A 149 -19.09 -15.06 8.98
N GLY A 150 -17.90 -14.51 9.16
CA GLY A 150 -16.64 -15.23 9.31
C GLY A 150 -15.44 -14.35 9.03
N GLY A 151 -14.27 -14.97 8.89
CA GLY A 151 -13.02 -14.27 8.58
C GLY A 151 -12.01 -15.11 7.82
N ILE A 152 -11.03 -14.44 7.25
CA ILE A 152 -9.83 -15.08 6.66
C ILE A 152 -8.61 -14.62 7.46
N PHE A 153 -7.93 -15.56 8.09
CA PHE A 153 -6.71 -15.29 8.87
C PHE A 153 -5.46 -15.64 8.08
N THR A 154 -4.50 -14.71 8.05
CA THR A 154 -3.19 -14.88 7.42
C THR A 154 -2.13 -14.80 8.52
N PRO A 155 -1.64 -15.94 9.04
CA PRO A 155 -0.81 -15.99 10.24
C PRO A 155 0.56 -15.33 10.07
N ASP A 156 1.14 -15.44 8.88
CA ASP A 156 2.48 -14.94 8.59
C ASP A 156 2.55 -13.44 8.25
N ASP A 157 1.41 -12.78 8.05
CA ASP A 157 1.37 -11.34 7.79
C ASP A 157 1.67 -10.58 9.09
N GLU A 158 2.20 -9.39 8.94
CA GLU A 158 2.71 -8.60 10.07
C GLU A 158 2.11 -7.19 10.06
N SER A 159 2.30 -6.47 11.15
CA SER A 159 2.03 -5.04 11.22
C SER A 159 3.17 -4.28 11.87
N GLY A 160 3.27 -2.97 11.60
CA GLY A 160 4.29 -2.11 12.17
C GLY A 160 4.18 -0.67 11.67
N ASP A 161 4.85 0.23 12.38
CA ASP A 161 4.85 1.66 12.04
C ASP A 161 5.86 1.95 10.93
N ALA A 162 5.36 2.17 9.71
CA ALA A 162 6.17 2.47 8.54
C ALA A 162 6.99 3.77 8.69
N HIS A 163 6.51 4.76 9.46
CA HIS A 163 7.24 5.99 9.71
C HIS A 163 8.44 5.74 10.62
N LYS A 164 8.24 5.04 11.75
CA LYS A 164 9.32 4.64 12.64
C LYS A 164 10.36 3.81 11.89
N PHE A 165 9.90 2.81 11.11
CA PHE A 165 10.79 2.00 10.27
C PHE A 165 11.62 2.84 9.32
N THR A 166 11.00 3.73 8.55
CA THR A 166 11.70 4.55 7.54
C THR A 166 12.71 5.48 8.19
N THR A 167 12.36 6.08 9.34
CA THR A 167 13.26 6.96 10.10
C THR A 167 14.46 6.20 10.65
N ALA A 168 14.23 5.04 11.25
CA ALA A 168 15.30 4.20 11.78
C ALA A 168 16.21 3.64 10.67
N LEU A 169 15.60 3.21 9.54
CA LEU A 169 16.36 2.75 8.36
C LEU A 169 17.21 3.86 7.76
N ALA A 170 16.71 5.11 7.72
CA ALA A 170 17.50 6.25 7.27
C ALA A 170 18.72 6.50 8.17
N ALA A 171 18.56 6.40 9.50
CA ALA A 171 19.67 6.51 10.44
C ALA A 171 20.72 5.40 10.23
N LEU A 172 20.28 4.16 10.02
CA LEU A 172 21.18 3.05 9.68
C LEU A 172 21.91 3.27 8.36
N ALA A 173 21.23 3.83 7.36
CA ALA A 173 21.84 4.14 6.07
C ALA A 173 22.88 5.26 6.16
N VAL A 174 22.61 6.32 6.96
CA VAL A 174 23.59 7.37 7.26
C VAL A 174 24.85 6.79 7.90
N ALA A 175 24.69 5.90 8.88
CA ALA A 175 25.81 5.23 9.55
C ALA A 175 26.65 4.37 8.57
N LYS A 176 26.08 3.96 7.42
CA LYS A 176 26.76 3.25 6.33
C LYS A 176 27.28 4.17 5.22
N GLY A 177 27.25 5.50 5.42
CA GLY A 177 27.79 6.47 4.47
C GLY A 177 26.80 6.96 3.41
N VAL A 178 25.50 6.68 3.52
CA VAL A 178 24.49 7.22 2.61
C VAL A 178 24.25 8.70 2.94
N GLU A 179 24.37 9.56 1.94
CA GLU A 179 24.07 11.00 2.04
C GLU A 179 22.59 11.25 1.76
N PHE A 180 21.91 11.93 2.69
CA PHE A 180 20.54 12.40 2.52
C PHE A 180 20.53 13.92 2.32
N ARG A 181 19.86 14.38 1.28
CA ARG A 181 19.63 15.80 1.00
C ARG A 181 18.17 16.13 1.22
N TRP A 182 17.84 16.47 2.46
CA TRP A 182 16.49 16.83 2.89
C TRP A 182 16.11 18.21 2.35
N ASN A 183 14.80 18.40 2.08
CA ASN A 183 14.25 19.68 1.60
C ASN A 183 14.87 20.18 0.30
N VAL A 184 15.38 19.26 -0.54
CA VAL A 184 15.91 19.57 -1.86
C VAL A 184 14.94 19.06 -2.92
N PRO A 185 14.04 19.90 -3.45
CA PRO A 185 13.14 19.52 -4.52
C PRO A 185 13.92 19.18 -5.80
N VAL A 186 13.67 18.03 -6.37
CA VAL A 186 14.13 17.67 -7.71
C VAL A 186 13.16 18.29 -8.72
N LEU A 187 13.61 19.27 -9.48
CA LEU A 187 12.83 20.02 -10.45
C LEU A 187 12.70 19.29 -11.79
N GLY A 188 13.64 18.39 -12.09
CA GLY A 188 13.64 17.61 -13.31
C GLY A 188 14.86 16.69 -13.44
N LEU A 189 14.84 15.87 -14.47
CA LEU A 189 15.93 14.97 -14.85
C LEU A 189 16.56 15.52 -16.15
N VAL A 190 17.86 15.80 -16.10
CA VAL A 190 18.62 16.29 -17.27
C VAL A 190 19.05 15.10 -18.12
N ARG A 191 18.61 15.06 -19.38
CA ARG A 191 18.95 13.99 -20.34
C ARG A 191 20.06 14.44 -21.27
N ASP A 192 21.03 13.55 -21.49
CA ASP A 192 22.04 13.70 -22.54
C ASP A 192 22.25 12.32 -23.22
N ARG A 193 22.26 12.30 -24.57
CA ARG A 193 22.60 11.15 -25.43
C ARG A 193 22.04 9.80 -24.97
N GLY A 194 20.77 9.76 -24.56
CA GLY A 194 20.08 8.50 -24.18
C GLY A 194 20.29 8.06 -22.73
N ARG A 195 20.90 8.90 -21.88
CA ARG A 195 21.09 8.66 -20.45
C ARG A 195 20.76 9.90 -19.62
N ILE A 196 20.66 9.74 -18.32
CA ILE A 196 20.52 10.87 -17.38
C ILE A 196 21.91 11.40 -17.07
N ALA A 197 22.09 12.70 -17.26
CA ALA A 197 23.30 13.45 -16.93
C ALA A 197 23.26 14.04 -15.51
N GLY A 198 22.06 14.27 -14.95
CA GLY A 198 21.93 14.79 -13.59
C GLY A 198 20.49 15.07 -13.19
N LEU A 199 20.32 15.48 -11.94
CA LEU A 199 19.07 15.95 -11.34
C LEU A 199 19.15 17.47 -11.23
N ALA A 200 18.17 18.16 -11.83
CA ALA A 200 18.05 19.61 -11.68
C ALA A 200 17.43 19.95 -10.31
N THR A 201 18.10 20.80 -9.55
CA THR A 201 17.62 21.33 -8.26
C THR A 201 17.77 22.85 -8.24
N ALA A 202 17.20 23.54 -7.26
CA ALA A 202 17.40 24.97 -7.10
C ALA A 202 18.87 25.37 -6.83
N ALA A 203 19.68 24.45 -6.28
CA ALA A 203 21.10 24.65 -5.98
C ALA A 203 22.04 24.22 -7.13
N GLY A 204 21.48 23.83 -8.28
CA GLY A 204 22.27 23.37 -9.43
C GLY A 204 21.98 21.89 -9.78
N ILE A 205 22.87 21.29 -10.57
CA ILE A 205 22.74 19.92 -11.06
C ILE A 205 23.48 18.97 -10.11
N VAL A 206 22.77 17.95 -9.65
CA VAL A 206 23.35 16.82 -8.88
C VAL A 206 23.62 15.68 -9.86
N THR A 207 24.87 15.25 -9.96
CA THR A 207 25.31 14.18 -10.86
C THR A 207 25.49 12.85 -10.14
N GLY A 208 25.44 11.77 -10.90
CA GLY A 208 25.68 10.39 -10.46
C GLY A 208 25.81 9.44 -11.65
N ASP A 209 26.28 8.22 -11.40
CA ASP A 209 26.45 7.21 -12.43
C ASP A 209 25.13 6.51 -12.78
N ALA A 210 24.28 6.33 -11.77
CA ALA A 210 23.00 5.65 -11.85
C ALA A 210 21.90 6.43 -11.07
N TYR A 211 20.68 6.36 -11.57
CA TYR A 211 19.53 7.08 -11.01
C TYR A 211 18.37 6.12 -10.79
N VAL A 212 17.72 6.25 -9.64
CA VAL A 212 16.50 5.51 -9.31
C VAL A 212 15.35 6.49 -9.09
N LEU A 213 14.32 6.38 -9.92
CA LEU A 213 13.10 7.18 -9.76
C LEU A 213 12.14 6.46 -8.82
N ALA A 214 12.08 6.92 -7.57
CA ALA A 214 11.27 6.38 -6.48
C ALA A 214 10.30 7.44 -5.88
N ALA A 215 9.86 8.41 -6.70
CA ALA A 215 9.09 9.57 -6.26
C ALA A 215 7.58 9.32 -6.11
N GLY A 216 7.14 8.05 -6.11
CA GLY A 216 5.72 7.69 -5.92
C GLY A 216 4.80 8.37 -6.93
N CYS A 217 3.82 9.16 -6.45
CA CYS A 217 2.86 9.87 -7.30
C CYS A 217 3.50 10.96 -8.18
N ASP A 218 4.67 11.46 -7.81
CA ASP A 218 5.39 12.50 -8.57
C ASP A 218 6.29 11.90 -9.67
N SER A 219 6.48 10.56 -9.66
CA SER A 219 7.28 9.87 -10.68
C SER A 219 6.83 10.15 -12.12
N PRO A 220 5.52 10.17 -12.46
CA PRO A 220 5.08 10.53 -13.81
C PRO A 220 5.44 11.96 -14.22
N LEU A 221 5.43 12.90 -13.28
CA LEU A 221 5.78 14.30 -13.54
C LEU A 221 7.25 14.45 -13.95
N LEU A 222 8.13 13.74 -13.25
CA LEU A 222 9.57 13.74 -13.54
C LEU A 222 9.94 12.93 -14.79
N ALA A 223 9.18 11.86 -15.08
CA ALA A 223 9.43 10.97 -16.21
C ALA A 223 8.91 11.51 -17.55
N ARG A 224 7.80 12.26 -17.53
CA ARG A 224 7.11 12.75 -18.74
C ARG A 224 8.00 13.61 -19.65
N PRO A 225 8.82 14.55 -19.16
CA PRO A 225 9.73 15.34 -20.02
C PRO A 225 10.79 14.49 -20.73
N LEU A 226 11.08 13.29 -20.21
CA LEU A 226 12.00 12.32 -20.81
C LEU A 226 11.36 11.45 -21.90
N GLY A 227 10.05 11.63 -22.17
CA GLY A 227 9.27 10.77 -23.06
C GLY A 227 8.79 9.47 -22.41
N LEU A 228 8.99 9.28 -21.11
CA LEU A 228 8.54 8.08 -20.37
C LEU A 228 7.12 8.31 -19.82
N ARG A 229 6.18 7.48 -20.25
CA ARG A 229 4.79 7.52 -19.76
C ARG A 229 4.56 6.45 -18.71
N LEU A 230 4.60 6.85 -17.44
CA LEU A 230 4.32 5.97 -16.31
C LEU A 230 2.81 5.99 -16.02
N PRO A 231 2.12 4.83 -16.06
CA PRO A 231 0.68 4.75 -15.79
C PRO A 231 0.40 4.75 -14.28
N VAL A 232 0.86 5.77 -13.58
CA VAL A 232 0.70 5.94 -12.14
C VAL A 232 -0.14 7.18 -11.88
N VAL A 233 -1.20 7.03 -11.09
CA VAL A 233 -2.04 8.15 -10.64
C VAL A 233 -2.15 8.14 -9.12
N PRO A 234 -2.35 9.30 -8.49
CA PRO A 234 -2.54 9.37 -7.04
C PRO A 234 -3.94 8.92 -6.64
N ALA A 235 -4.03 7.98 -5.70
CA ALA A 235 -5.25 7.65 -4.98
C ALA A 235 -5.09 8.09 -3.52
N LYS A 236 -5.81 9.13 -3.13
CA LYS A 236 -5.77 9.69 -1.79
C LYS A 236 -6.46 8.73 -0.81
N GLY A 237 -5.80 8.41 0.29
CA GLY A 237 -6.36 7.65 1.40
C GLY A 237 -6.26 8.41 2.69
N TYR A 238 -7.10 8.04 3.65
CA TYR A 238 -7.20 8.72 4.93
C TYR A 238 -6.92 7.77 6.07
N SER A 239 -6.46 8.32 7.20
CA SER A 239 -6.33 7.59 8.46
C SER A 239 -6.58 8.49 9.65
N ILE A 240 -6.86 7.85 10.78
CA ILE A 240 -6.81 8.48 12.11
C ILE A 240 -5.83 7.70 12.97
N THR A 241 -5.20 8.39 13.90
CA THR A 241 -4.37 7.80 14.95
C THR A 241 -4.97 8.18 16.29
N VAL A 242 -5.21 7.17 17.15
CA VAL A 242 -5.92 7.32 18.41
C VAL A 242 -5.05 6.78 19.54
N PRO A 243 -4.84 7.53 20.66
CA PRO A 243 -4.15 6.98 21.82
C PRO A 243 -4.97 5.85 22.47
N VAL A 244 -4.31 4.77 22.91
CA VAL A 244 -4.97 3.62 23.55
C VAL A 244 -4.74 3.56 25.07
N ALA A 245 -4.00 4.49 25.65
CA ALA A 245 -3.77 4.52 27.10
C ALA A 245 -5.09 4.59 27.87
N GLY A 246 -5.28 3.68 28.83
CA GLY A 246 -6.52 3.56 29.60
C GLY A 246 -7.66 2.81 28.91
N HIS A 247 -7.44 2.26 27.70
CA HIS A 247 -8.44 1.53 26.93
C HIS A 247 -7.95 0.09 26.63
N ALA A 248 -8.79 -0.90 26.88
CA ALA A 248 -8.46 -2.33 26.71
C ALA A 248 -8.96 -2.91 25.37
N GLY A 249 -9.87 -2.23 24.68
CA GLY A 249 -10.57 -2.72 23.49
C GLY A 249 -9.82 -2.52 22.16
N ALA A 250 -8.57 -2.04 22.16
CA ALA A 250 -7.78 -1.93 20.95
C ALA A 250 -7.31 -3.32 20.48
N PRO A 251 -7.46 -3.65 19.19
CA PRO A 251 -7.11 -4.98 18.69
C PRO A 251 -5.62 -5.28 18.84
N SER A 252 -5.29 -6.52 19.19
CA SER A 252 -3.92 -7.01 19.27
C SER A 252 -3.42 -7.56 17.95
N VAL A 253 -4.32 -8.15 17.16
CA VAL A 253 -4.12 -8.61 15.78
C VAL A 253 -4.54 -7.46 14.83
N SER A 254 -3.85 -7.29 13.71
CA SER A 254 -4.30 -6.29 12.74
C SER A 254 -5.55 -6.79 12.01
N ILE A 255 -6.59 -5.93 11.95
CA ILE A 255 -7.90 -6.27 11.39
C ILE A 255 -8.11 -5.55 10.07
N THR A 256 -8.64 -6.24 9.08
CA THR A 256 -9.19 -5.68 7.85
C THR A 256 -10.70 -5.90 7.81
N ASP A 257 -11.46 -4.82 7.79
CA ASP A 257 -12.90 -4.81 7.52
C ASP A 257 -13.10 -4.66 6.02
N ASP A 258 -13.37 -5.76 5.34
CA ASP A 258 -13.43 -5.79 3.88
C ASP A 258 -14.66 -5.09 3.31
N GLU A 259 -15.77 -5.04 4.04
CA GLU A 259 -16.99 -4.34 3.61
C GLU A 259 -16.76 -2.82 3.56
N HIS A 260 -16.14 -2.26 4.58
CA HIS A 260 -15.88 -0.82 4.69
C HIS A 260 -14.52 -0.40 4.10
N LYS A 261 -13.71 -1.37 3.63
CA LYS A 261 -12.34 -1.15 3.12
C LYS A 261 -11.47 -0.38 4.12
N MET A 262 -11.56 -0.80 5.39
CA MET A 262 -10.86 -0.23 6.52
C MET A 262 -9.86 -1.23 7.12
N VAL A 263 -8.72 -0.73 7.57
CA VAL A 263 -7.72 -1.50 8.30
C VAL A 263 -7.47 -0.88 9.67
N TYR A 264 -7.24 -1.72 10.67
CA TYR A 264 -7.01 -1.34 12.06
C TYR A 264 -5.75 -2.03 12.57
N SER A 265 -4.78 -1.24 13.01
CA SER A 265 -3.52 -1.76 13.53
C SER A 265 -3.15 -1.05 14.82
N ARG A 266 -2.82 -1.82 15.88
CA ARG A 266 -2.26 -1.26 17.09
C ARG A 266 -0.75 -1.12 16.93
N LEU A 267 -0.24 0.09 16.95
CA LEU A 267 1.15 0.48 16.78
C LEU A 267 1.68 1.06 18.12
N GLY A 268 2.27 0.19 18.95
CA GLY A 268 2.65 0.56 20.30
C GLY A 268 1.42 0.93 21.16
N ASP A 269 1.39 2.19 21.59
CA ASP A 269 0.37 2.81 22.42
C ASP A 269 -0.73 3.56 21.59
N ARG A 270 -0.81 3.30 20.29
CA ARG A 270 -1.73 3.96 19.35
C ARG A 270 -2.52 2.95 18.53
N LEU A 271 -3.81 3.23 18.32
CA LEU A 271 -4.63 2.57 17.31
C LEU A 271 -4.62 3.40 16.03
N ARG A 272 -4.25 2.79 14.91
CA ARG A 272 -4.37 3.35 13.59
C ARG A 272 -5.57 2.74 12.89
N ALA A 273 -6.54 3.57 12.48
CA ALA A 273 -7.60 3.19 11.56
C ALA A 273 -7.38 3.90 10.23
N ALA A 274 -7.27 3.16 9.14
CA ALA A 274 -7.00 3.70 7.82
C ALA A 274 -7.89 3.05 6.78
N GLY A 275 -8.32 3.83 5.78
CA GLY A 275 -9.17 3.27 4.73
C GLY A 275 -9.49 4.26 3.64
N THR A 276 -10.44 3.89 2.84
CA THR A 276 -11.02 4.62 1.73
C THR A 276 -10.02 5.05 0.66
N ALA A 277 -10.51 5.44 -0.50
CA ALA A 277 -9.72 5.96 -1.59
C ALA A 277 -10.49 7.09 -2.31
N GLU A 278 -9.76 8.12 -2.75
CA GLU A 278 -10.32 9.23 -3.51
C GLU A 278 -9.40 9.58 -4.67
N MET A 279 -9.93 9.57 -5.90
CA MET A 279 -9.21 9.95 -7.10
C MET A 279 -9.33 11.47 -7.30
N ALA A 280 -8.53 12.24 -6.57
CA ALA A 280 -8.55 13.70 -6.51
C ALA A 280 -7.23 14.35 -6.99
N GLY A 281 -6.44 13.65 -7.81
CA GLY A 281 -5.12 14.13 -8.22
C GLY A 281 -4.19 14.31 -7.03
N HIS A 282 -3.36 15.34 -7.05
CA HIS A 282 -2.37 15.63 -5.99
C HIS A 282 -2.95 16.42 -4.79
N ASP A 283 -4.28 16.55 -4.70
CA ASP A 283 -4.93 17.19 -3.55
C ASP A 283 -4.68 16.39 -2.27
N ARG A 284 -4.20 17.07 -1.21
CA ARG A 284 -3.92 16.48 0.12
C ARG A 284 -4.83 17.03 1.21
N SER A 285 -5.88 17.75 0.84
CA SER A 285 -6.88 18.23 1.80
C SER A 285 -7.54 17.07 2.55
N ILE A 286 -7.97 17.32 3.76
CA ILE A 286 -8.62 16.32 4.63
C ILE A 286 -10.06 16.78 4.88
N PRO A 287 -11.05 16.34 4.08
CA PRO A 287 -12.45 16.68 4.29
C PRO A 287 -12.96 16.13 5.62
N PRO A 288 -13.59 16.95 6.49
CA PRO A 288 -14.10 16.50 7.79
C PRO A 288 -15.05 15.29 7.70
N LYS A 289 -15.88 15.23 6.66
CA LYS A 289 -16.80 14.10 6.42
C LYS A 289 -16.07 12.75 6.30
N ARG A 290 -14.88 12.72 5.66
CA ARG A 290 -14.08 11.50 5.52
C ARG A 290 -13.53 11.02 6.85
N ILE A 291 -13.10 11.96 7.69
CA ILE A 291 -12.58 11.63 9.03
C ILE A 291 -13.72 11.19 9.95
N ALA A 292 -14.87 11.88 9.90
CA ALA A 292 -16.07 11.48 10.67
C ALA A 292 -16.51 10.04 10.34
N MET A 293 -16.47 9.65 9.08
CA MET A 293 -16.79 8.28 8.64
C MET A 293 -15.80 7.25 9.22
N ILE A 294 -14.49 7.53 9.17
CA ILE A 294 -13.48 6.63 9.74
C ILE A 294 -13.65 6.51 11.26
N LEU A 295 -13.90 7.63 11.95
CA LEU A 295 -14.18 7.65 13.40
C LEU A 295 -15.40 6.82 13.76
N ASP A 296 -16.50 6.97 13.02
CA ASP A 296 -17.73 6.23 13.24
C ASP A 296 -17.51 4.72 13.08
N HIS A 297 -16.86 4.29 11.98
CA HIS A 297 -16.54 2.87 11.78
C HIS A 297 -15.59 2.33 12.85
N ALA A 298 -14.58 3.09 13.26
CA ALA A 298 -13.63 2.66 14.28
C ALA A 298 -14.32 2.50 15.65
N ARG A 299 -15.21 3.42 16.03
CA ARG A 299 -15.99 3.33 17.28
C ARG A 299 -16.98 2.18 17.28
N ARG A 300 -17.61 1.89 16.14
CA ARG A 300 -18.54 0.75 16.04
C ARG A 300 -17.82 -0.58 16.16
N LEU A 301 -16.65 -0.72 15.53
CA LEU A 301 -15.90 -1.97 15.55
C LEU A 301 -15.18 -2.18 16.87
N PHE A 302 -14.62 -1.11 17.45
CA PHE A 302 -13.83 -1.12 18.68
C PHE A 302 -14.31 0.00 19.62
N PRO A 303 -15.46 -0.16 20.32
CA PRO A 303 -16.02 0.91 21.16
C PRO A 303 -15.05 1.42 22.25
N ASP A 304 -14.24 0.54 22.84
CA ASP A 304 -13.20 0.85 23.82
C ASP A 304 -11.80 0.77 23.22
N GLY A 305 -11.65 1.05 21.91
CA GLY A 305 -10.39 0.93 21.17
C GLY A 305 -9.38 2.04 21.43
N GLY A 306 -9.77 3.13 22.11
CA GLY A 306 -8.92 4.26 22.42
C GLY A 306 -9.69 5.55 22.66
N ASP A 307 -8.98 6.63 23.00
CA ASP A 307 -9.56 7.95 23.15
C ASP A 307 -9.82 8.62 21.78
N PHE A 308 -10.97 8.35 21.21
CA PHE A 308 -11.38 8.87 19.91
C PHE A 308 -11.59 10.40 19.89
N SER A 309 -11.66 11.07 21.05
CA SER A 309 -11.73 12.53 21.10
C SER A 309 -10.40 13.19 20.73
N ARG A 310 -9.31 12.43 20.85
CA ARG A 310 -7.94 12.85 20.54
C ARG A 310 -7.43 12.24 19.21
N ALA A 311 -8.32 11.88 18.32
CA ALA A 311 -7.95 11.31 17.04
C ALA A 311 -7.22 12.32 16.15
N GLU A 312 -6.03 11.95 15.68
CA GLU A 312 -5.22 12.75 14.76
C GLU A 312 -5.47 12.31 13.32
N PRO A 313 -6.05 13.15 12.45
CA PRO A 313 -6.30 12.82 11.06
C PRO A 313 -5.06 12.96 10.19
N TRP A 314 -4.98 12.13 9.15
CA TRP A 314 -3.94 12.22 8.12
C TRP A 314 -4.47 11.78 6.76
N ALA A 315 -3.87 12.31 5.68
CA ALA A 315 -4.12 11.88 4.32
C ALA A 315 -2.81 11.65 3.57
N GLY A 316 -2.78 10.63 2.70
CA GLY A 316 -1.64 10.32 1.86
C GLY A 316 -2.03 9.86 0.47
N LEU A 317 -1.14 10.07 -0.49
CA LEU A 317 -1.34 9.69 -1.88
C LEU A 317 -0.69 8.33 -2.17
N ARG A 318 -1.50 7.37 -2.62
CA ARG A 318 -1.03 6.05 -3.07
C ARG A 318 -0.71 6.11 -4.56
N PRO A 319 0.50 5.76 -5.01
CA PRO A 319 0.86 5.74 -6.43
C PRO A 319 0.29 4.49 -7.11
N VAL A 320 -0.96 4.54 -7.59
CA VAL A 320 -1.64 3.37 -8.12
C VAL A 320 -1.43 3.19 -9.63
N THR A 321 -1.09 1.96 -10.01
CA THR A 321 -1.07 1.50 -11.41
C THR A 321 -2.42 0.89 -11.79
N PRO A 322 -2.79 0.82 -13.08
CA PRO A 322 -4.11 0.32 -13.48
C PRO A 322 -4.28 -1.19 -13.27
N ASP A 323 -3.19 -1.92 -13.10
CA ASP A 323 -3.14 -3.36 -12.86
C ASP A 323 -2.72 -3.73 -11.42
N SER A 324 -2.49 -2.72 -10.56
CA SER A 324 -1.99 -2.86 -9.18
C SER A 324 -0.59 -3.47 -9.03
N VAL A 325 0.13 -3.67 -10.13
CA VAL A 325 1.51 -4.22 -10.12
C VAL A 325 2.51 -3.06 -10.08
N PRO A 326 3.56 -3.10 -9.24
CA PRO A 326 4.56 -2.02 -9.19
C PRO A 326 5.40 -1.92 -10.47
N LEU A 327 6.01 -0.78 -10.69
CA LEU A 327 6.97 -0.52 -11.76
C LEU A 327 8.39 -0.63 -11.19
N LEU A 328 9.03 -1.76 -11.43
CA LEU A 328 10.39 -2.06 -10.96
C LEU A 328 11.30 -2.39 -12.14
N GLY A 329 12.48 -1.78 -12.18
CA GLY A 329 13.51 -2.16 -13.14
C GLY A 329 13.95 -1.07 -14.09
N ALA A 330 14.63 -1.46 -15.16
CA ALA A 330 15.26 -0.57 -16.12
C ALA A 330 14.25 0.21 -16.97
N THR A 331 14.68 1.36 -17.43
CA THR A 331 14.00 2.16 -18.46
C THR A 331 14.75 2.09 -19.80
N PRO A 332 14.21 2.66 -20.88
CA PRO A 332 14.98 2.86 -22.11
C PRO A 332 16.21 3.79 -21.98
N LEU A 333 16.32 4.53 -20.88
CA LEU A 333 17.49 5.34 -20.56
C LEU A 333 18.51 4.49 -19.81
N ALA A 334 19.74 4.42 -20.30
CA ALA A 334 20.73 3.41 -19.90
C ALA A 334 21.05 3.35 -18.39
N ASN A 335 20.88 4.47 -17.66
CA ASN A 335 21.23 4.59 -16.26
C ASN A 335 20.06 5.07 -15.37
N LEU A 336 18.82 4.87 -15.83
CA LEU A 336 17.61 5.20 -15.05
C LEU A 336 16.80 3.95 -14.75
N TRP A 337 16.54 3.69 -13.48
CA TRP A 337 15.69 2.59 -12.99
C TRP A 337 14.44 3.16 -12.32
N LEU A 338 13.38 2.36 -12.30
CA LEU A 338 12.12 2.67 -11.62
C LEU A 338 11.99 1.86 -10.34
N ASN A 339 11.46 2.52 -9.30
CA ASN A 339 10.97 1.90 -8.07
C ASN A 339 9.72 2.66 -7.60
N THR A 340 8.59 2.44 -8.26
CA THR A 340 7.38 3.25 -8.07
C THR A 340 6.10 2.45 -8.38
N GLY A 341 4.94 3.06 -8.17
CA GLY A 341 3.66 2.45 -8.57
C GLY A 341 3.16 1.33 -7.65
N HIS A 342 3.59 1.28 -6.39
CA HIS A 342 3.27 0.23 -5.43
C HIS A 342 1.83 0.27 -4.88
N GLY A 343 1.04 1.27 -5.24
CA GLY A 343 -0.35 1.40 -4.83
C GLY A 343 -0.54 1.37 -3.32
N THR A 344 -1.44 0.49 -2.86
CA THR A 344 -1.74 0.28 -1.44
C THR A 344 -0.68 -0.54 -0.71
N LEU A 345 0.16 -1.28 -1.43
CA LEU A 345 1.12 -2.23 -0.87
C LEU A 345 2.55 -1.68 -0.79
N GLY A 346 2.71 -0.35 -0.86
CA GLY A 346 4.04 0.28 -0.82
C GLY A 346 4.86 -0.10 0.41
N TRP A 347 4.26 -0.16 1.59
CA TRP A 347 4.91 -0.62 2.81
C TRP A 347 5.27 -2.12 2.73
N THR A 348 4.30 -2.95 2.37
CA THR A 348 4.48 -4.40 2.20
C THR A 348 5.63 -4.74 1.24
N MET A 349 5.74 -4.01 0.12
CA MET A 349 6.72 -4.31 -0.94
C MET A 349 8.04 -3.54 -0.83
N ALA A 350 8.21 -2.66 0.16
CA ALA A 350 9.33 -1.70 0.22
C ALA A 350 10.71 -2.38 0.24
N CYS A 351 10.91 -3.33 1.17
CA CYS A 351 12.23 -3.96 1.36
C CYS A 351 12.62 -4.82 0.15
N GLY A 352 11.68 -5.61 -0.38
CA GLY A 352 11.94 -6.44 -1.57
C GLY A 352 12.19 -5.62 -2.81
N SER A 353 11.39 -4.56 -3.04
CA SER A 353 11.59 -3.64 -4.17
C SER A 353 12.95 -2.93 -4.09
N GLY A 354 13.33 -2.48 -2.90
CA GLY A 354 14.64 -1.88 -2.67
C GLY A 354 15.79 -2.85 -3.00
N ARG A 355 15.71 -4.10 -2.53
CA ARG A 355 16.73 -5.14 -2.79
C ARG A 355 16.79 -5.52 -4.27
N ILE A 356 15.65 -5.64 -4.96
CA ILE A 356 15.57 -5.87 -6.41
C ILE A 356 16.30 -4.75 -7.17
N VAL A 357 15.94 -3.50 -6.90
CA VAL A 357 16.53 -2.35 -7.62
C VAL A 357 18.01 -2.20 -7.30
N ALA A 358 18.43 -2.43 -6.05
CA ALA A 358 19.85 -2.44 -5.68
C ALA A 358 20.64 -3.50 -6.45
N ALA A 359 20.09 -4.71 -6.63
CA ALA A 359 20.71 -5.75 -7.43
C ALA A 359 20.86 -5.31 -8.90
N LEU A 360 19.78 -4.76 -9.50
CA LEU A 360 19.79 -4.30 -10.89
C LEU A 360 20.81 -3.17 -11.14
N VAL A 361 20.83 -2.17 -10.26
CA VAL A 361 21.78 -1.04 -10.36
C VAL A 361 23.22 -1.52 -10.23
N SER A 362 23.46 -2.56 -9.43
CA SER A 362 24.79 -3.18 -9.23
C SER A 362 25.14 -4.21 -10.30
N GLY A 363 24.33 -4.37 -11.36
CA GLY A 363 24.55 -5.38 -12.40
C GLY A 363 24.39 -6.82 -11.94
N ARG A 364 23.76 -7.07 -10.78
CA ARG A 364 23.50 -8.39 -10.22
C ARG A 364 22.10 -8.88 -10.63
N ARG A 365 21.96 -10.19 -10.74
CA ARG A 365 20.65 -10.80 -10.97
C ARG A 365 19.79 -10.72 -9.70
N PRO A 366 18.55 -10.20 -9.75
CA PRO A 366 17.61 -10.29 -8.64
C PRO A 366 17.26 -11.74 -8.28
N GLU A 367 16.93 -11.97 -7.03
CA GLU A 367 16.63 -13.30 -6.47
C GLU A 367 15.27 -13.84 -6.91
N ILE A 368 14.38 -12.99 -7.41
CA ILE A 368 13.05 -13.38 -7.90
C ILE A 368 12.88 -13.03 -9.39
N ASP A 369 11.94 -13.69 -10.04
CA ASP A 369 11.54 -13.35 -11.40
C ASP A 369 10.88 -11.97 -11.48
N LEU A 370 11.34 -11.14 -12.41
CA LEU A 370 10.84 -9.79 -12.67
C LEU A 370 9.79 -9.72 -13.79
N GLY A 371 9.37 -10.86 -14.31
CA GLY A 371 8.39 -10.94 -15.40
C GLY A 371 7.12 -10.15 -15.06
N GLY A 372 6.79 -9.15 -15.89
CA GLY A 372 5.63 -8.29 -15.71
C GLY A 372 5.77 -7.15 -14.69
N LEU A 373 6.95 -6.89 -14.11
CA LEU A 373 7.18 -5.78 -13.18
C LEU A 373 7.73 -4.53 -13.86
N GLY A 374 8.24 -4.63 -15.07
CA GLY A 374 8.86 -3.54 -15.81
C GLY A 374 7.86 -2.56 -16.43
N LEU A 375 8.37 -1.52 -17.08
CA LEU A 375 7.57 -0.48 -17.76
C LEU A 375 6.79 -1.03 -18.96
N ARG A 376 7.33 -2.03 -19.67
CA ARG A 376 6.67 -2.72 -20.80
C ARG A 376 6.03 -4.01 -20.31
N ARG A 377 4.70 -4.02 -20.21
CA ARG A 377 3.88 -5.16 -19.77
C ARG A 377 2.45 -5.09 -20.31
#